data_877c0a138104d2a4ba827ea2b1d62eaf
#
_entry.id   877c0a138104d2a4ba827ea2b1d62eaf
#
_cell.length_a   1.000
_cell.length_b   1.000
_cell.length_c   1.000
_cell.angle_alpha   90.00
_cell.angle_beta   90.00
_cell.angle_gamma   90.00
#
_symmetry.space_group_name_H-M   'P 1'
#
loop_
_entity.id
_entity.type
_entity.pdbx_description
1 polymer ?
#
loop_
_entity_poly.entity_id
_entity_poly.type
_entity_poly.pdbx_seq_one_letter_code
_entity_poly.pdbx_strand_id
1 'polypeptide(L)'
;RTAKNLFQACGKPAGSDFDELIEWKDGQLDARARKLLDMWPKTVELYAQDEYVVKIRDKEKRTRLTSTSLSGSRIRKVSLPTYKDDGEVLRFLMRENVPGSFPFTAGVFAFKRENEDPTRMFAGEGDAFRTNRRFKRVSEGMPAKRLSTAFDSVTLYGCDPDARPDIYGKVGNSGVSIATLDDMKVLFDGFDLCAPTTSVSLTINGPAPIILSMFFNAAIDQQIEKFQSENARQPTEDEIDKIREWVLANVRGTVQADILKEDQGQNTCIFSTEFALKMMGDIQEFFVHNNIRNFYSVSISGYHIAEAGANPISQLAFTLANGFTYAEAYLARGMHIDDFAPNLSFFFSNGMDPEYSVIGRVARRIWAVAMK
;
A
#
# COMPACT_ATOMS: atom_id res chain seq x y z
N ARG A 1 -14.22 -24.79 30.81
CA ARG A 1 -14.25 -25.89 29.81
C ARG A 1 -12.95 -26.67 29.84
N THR A 2 -11.79 -26.04 29.66
CA THR A 2 -10.49 -26.73 29.67
C THR A 2 -10.25 -27.52 30.97
N ALA A 3 -10.55 -26.95 32.15
CA ALA A 3 -10.41 -27.63 33.41
C ALA A 3 -11.34 -28.88 33.51
N LYS A 4 -12.60 -28.77 33.05
CA LYS A 4 -13.53 -29.90 32.99
C LYS A 4 -12.99 -31.01 32.09
N ASN A 5 -12.50 -30.68 30.91
CA ASN A 5 -11.92 -31.61 29.96
C ASN A 5 -10.65 -32.30 30.51
N LEU A 6 -9.80 -31.59 31.23
CA LEU A 6 -8.62 -32.13 31.91
C LEU A 6 -9.03 -33.11 33.02
N PHE A 7 -10.03 -32.78 33.85
CA PHE A 7 -10.55 -33.67 34.90
C PHE A 7 -11.10 -34.95 34.30
N GLN A 8 -11.88 -34.86 33.22
CA GLN A 8 -12.40 -36.01 32.50
C GLN A 8 -11.32 -36.89 31.89
N ALA A 9 -10.29 -36.25 31.25
CA ALA A 9 -9.14 -36.96 30.67
C ALA A 9 -8.30 -37.69 31.72
N CYS A 10 -8.28 -37.21 32.97
CA CYS A 10 -7.62 -37.86 34.09
C CYS A 10 -8.52 -38.92 34.79
N GLY A 11 -9.67 -39.26 34.20
CA GLY A 11 -10.60 -40.25 34.79
C GLY A 11 -11.29 -39.78 36.05
N LYS A 12 -11.30 -38.48 36.35
CA LYS A 12 -11.97 -37.90 37.53
C LYS A 12 -13.37 -37.44 37.15
N PRO A 13 -14.40 -37.65 37.99
CA PRO A 13 -15.73 -37.14 37.72
C PRO A 13 -15.72 -35.61 37.75
N ALA A 14 -16.18 -34.98 36.67
CA ALA A 14 -16.46 -33.56 36.65
C ALA A 14 -17.91 -33.37 37.11
N GLY A 15 -18.09 -32.85 38.34
CA GLY A 15 -19.42 -32.64 38.92
C GLY A 15 -20.18 -31.47 38.26
N SER A 16 -21.45 -31.31 38.63
CA SER A 16 -22.35 -30.24 38.22
C SER A 16 -21.77 -28.81 38.43
N ASP A 17 -20.93 -28.66 39.45
CA ASP A 17 -20.28 -27.39 39.81
C ASP A 17 -19.45 -26.78 38.64
N PHE A 18 -18.87 -27.63 37.79
CA PHE A 18 -18.18 -27.17 36.60
C PHE A 18 -19.14 -26.63 35.51
N ASP A 19 -20.33 -27.19 35.40
CA ASP A 19 -21.33 -26.77 34.44
C ASP A 19 -21.95 -25.43 34.87
N GLU A 20 -22.26 -25.24 36.11
CA GLU A 20 -22.73 -23.98 36.70
C GLU A 20 -21.67 -22.89 36.56
N LEU A 21 -20.40 -23.20 36.80
CA LEU A 21 -19.29 -22.23 36.61
C LEU A 21 -19.10 -21.87 35.14
N ILE A 22 -19.25 -22.81 34.22
CA ILE A 22 -19.18 -22.58 32.77
C ILE A 22 -20.33 -21.67 32.36
N GLU A 23 -21.56 -21.97 32.75
CA GLU A 23 -22.72 -21.14 32.42
C GLU A 23 -22.60 -19.72 32.97
N TRP A 24 -22.14 -19.58 34.21
CA TRP A 24 -21.90 -18.27 34.80
C TRP A 24 -20.83 -17.47 34.04
N LYS A 25 -19.71 -18.10 33.67
CA LYS A 25 -18.64 -17.47 32.90
C LYS A 25 -19.07 -17.15 31.47
N ASP A 26 -19.78 -18.04 30.81
CA ASP A 26 -20.32 -17.80 29.47
C ASP A 26 -21.35 -16.66 29.48
N GLY A 27 -22.12 -16.50 30.57
CA GLY A 27 -23.04 -15.38 30.78
C GLY A 27 -22.33 -14.03 30.90
N GLN A 28 -21.06 -13.99 31.29
CA GLN A 28 -20.25 -12.78 31.41
C GLN A 28 -19.57 -12.38 30.11
N LEU A 29 -19.51 -13.25 29.07
CA LEU A 29 -18.97 -12.91 27.78
C LEU A 29 -19.86 -11.87 27.08
N ASP A 30 -19.22 -10.81 26.55
CA ASP A 30 -19.93 -9.88 25.68
C ASP A 30 -20.41 -10.57 24.38
N ALA A 31 -21.44 -10.02 23.76
CA ALA A 31 -22.06 -10.61 22.58
C ALA A 31 -21.09 -10.78 21.39
N ARG A 32 -20.10 -9.88 21.27
CA ARG A 32 -19.08 -9.95 20.22
C ARG A 32 -18.10 -11.10 20.47
N ALA A 33 -17.60 -11.24 21.69
CA ALA A 33 -16.71 -12.34 22.07
C ALA A 33 -17.37 -13.69 21.86
N ARG A 34 -18.64 -13.83 22.25
CA ARG A 34 -19.44 -15.04 22.02
C ARG A 34 -19.56 -15.36 20.53
N LYS A 35 -19.95 -14.39 19.73
CA LYS A 35 -20.08 -14.54 18.26
C LYS A 35 -18.75 -14.97 17.62
N LEU A 36 -17.63 -14.42 18.06
CA LEU A 36 -16.31 -14.80 17.56
C LEU A 36 -15.97 -16.25 17.86
N LEU A 37 -16.24 -16.73 19.08
CA LEU A 37 -16.04 -18.12 19.45
C LEU A 37 -16.96 -19.06 18.68
N ASP A 38 -18.23 -18.71 18.51
CA ASP A 38 -19.22 -19.52 17.77
C ASP A 38 -18.84 -19.66 16.28
N MET A 39 -18.19 -18.64 15.72
CA MET A 39 -17.73 -18.64 14.32
C MET A 39 -16.41 -19.40 14.14
N TRP A 40 -15.62 -19.60 15.19
CA TRP A 40 -14.28 -20.18 15.10
C TRP A 40 -14.21 -21.55 14.44
N PRO A 41 -15.05 -22.54 14.78
CA PRO A 41 -15.04 -23.86 14.15
C PRO A 41 -15.24 -23.78 12.63
N LYS A 42 -16.18 -22.94 12.18
CA LYS A 42 -16.45 -22.71 10.75
C LYS A 42 -15.26 -22.04 10.06
N THR A 43 -14.58 -21.13 10.74
CA THR A 43 -13.38 -20.49 10.23
C THR A 43 -12.25 -21.50 10.04
N VAL A 44 -12.05 -22.40 11.01
CA VAL A 44 -11.05 -23.47 10.91
C VAL A 44 -11.37 -24.41 9.75
N GLU A 45 -12.62 -24.84 9.60
CA GLU A 45 -13.06 -25.69 8.50
C GLU A 45 -12.84 -25.02 7.14
N LEU A 46 -13.17 -23.73 7.02
CA LEU A 46 -12.98 -22.95 5.80
C LEU A 46 -11.51 -22.92 5.38
N TYR A 47 -10.62 -22.58 6.29
CA TYR A 47 -9.18 -22.50 5.99
C TYR A 47 -8.50 -23.89 5.92
N ALA A 48 -9.19 -24.96 6.30
CA ALA A 48 -8.74 -26.34 6.10
C ALA A 48 -8.90 -26.82 4.65
N GLN A 49 -9.78 -26.19 3.88
CA GLN A 49 -10.02 -26.52 2.46
C GLN A 49 -8.84 -26.14 1.56
N ASP A 50 -8.86 -26.58 0.31
CA ASP A 50 -7.85 -26.24 -0.69
C ASP A 50 -8.12 -24.91 -1.37
N GLU A 51 -9.39 -24.57 -1.49
CA GLU A 51 -9.83 -23.36 -2.15
C GLU A 51 -10.89 -22.64 -1.30
N TYR A 52 -10.82 -21.34 -1.29
CA TYR A 52 -11.87 -20.46 -0.77
C TYR A 52 -12.71 -19.95 -1.93
N VAL A 53 -13.99 -20.25 -1.91
CA VAL A 53 -14.92 -19.86 -2.97
C VAL A 53 -15.84 -18.77 -2.46
N VAL A 54 -15.78 -17.60 -3.07
CA VAL A 54 -16.69 -16.48 -2.78
C VAL A 54 -17.57 -16.22 -4.00
N LYS A 55 -18.88 -16.22 -3.80
CA LYS A 55 -19.83 -15.83 -4.83
C LYS A 55 -20.06 -14.32 -4.75
N ILE A 56 -19.66 -13.61 -5.81
CA ILE A 56 -19.85 -12.16 -5.95
C ILE A 56 -20.82 -11.95 -7.11
N ARG A 57 -22.07 -11.62 -6.81
CA ARG A 57 -23.16 -11.57 -7.77
C ARG A 57 -23.25 -12.92 -8.51
N ASP A 58 -23.16 -12.93 -9.85
CA ASP A 58 -23.26 -14.13 -10.70
C ASP A 58 -21.90 -14.82 -10.96
N LYS A 59 -20.80 -14.31 -10.34
CA LYS A 59 -19.46 -14.86 -10.57
C LYS A 59 -18.92 -15.50 -9.28
N GLU A 60 -18.39 -16.72 -9.43
CA GLU A 60 -17.61 -17.36 -8.37
C GLU A 60 -16.15 -16.95 -8.48
N LYS A 61 -15.61 -16.39 -7.39
CA LYS A 61 -14.17 -16.15 -7.24
C LYS A 61 -13.57 -17.26 -6.40
N ARG A 62 -12.71 -18.07 -7.01
CA ARG A 62 -11.95 -19.13 -6.33
C ARG A 62 -10.57 -18.64 -5.98
N THR A 63 -10.13 -18.88 -4.76
CA THR A 63 -8.80 -18.49 -4.28
C THR A 63 -8.15 -19.70 -3.63
N ARG A 64 -6.99 -20.13 -4.13
CA ARG A 64 -6.24 -21.25 -3.53
C ARG A 64 -5.76 -20.88 -2.14
N LEU A 65 -5.97 -21.77 -1.18
CA LEU A 65 -5.54 -21.64 0.22
C LEU A 65 -4.18 -22.30 0.49
N THR A 66 -3.60 -22.93 -0.51
CA THR A 66 -2.31 -23.63 -0.40
C THR A 66 -1.37 -23.20 -1.54
N SER A 67 -0.07 -23.29 -1.30
CA SER A 67 0.99 -23.21 -2.28
C SER A 67 1.92 -24.41 -2.15
N THR A 68 2.66 -24.74 -3.19
CA THR A 68 3.64 -25.82 -3.16
C THR A 68 5.05 -25.22 -3.10
N SER A 69 5.85 -25.67 -2.14
CA SER A 69 7.27 -25.26 -2.03
C SER A 69 8.10 -25.86 -3.16
N LEU A 70 9.34 -25.38 -3.33
CA LEU A 70 10.30 -25.97 -4.27
C LEU A 70 10.63 -27.43 -3.96
N SER A 71 10.52 -27.85 -2.69
CA SER A 71 10.67 -29.24 -2.25
C SER A 71 9.43 -30.12 -2.45
N GLY A 72 8.36 -29.58 -3.04
CA GLY A 72 7.10 -30.29 -3.22
C GLY A 72 6.17 -30.31 -2.00
N SER A 73 6.56 -29.68 -0.91
CA SER A 73 5.74 -29.62 0.31
C SER A 73 4.56 -28.66 0.14
N ARG A 74 3.40 -29.07 0.62
CA ARG A 74 2.20 -28.26 0.60
C ARG A 74 2.18 -27.29 1.80
N ILE A 75 2.11 -26.00 1.52
CA ILE A 75 2.14 -24.94 2.51
C ILE A 75 0.79 -24.21 2.53
N ARG A 76 0.19 -24.05 3.70
CA ARG A 76 -1.01 -23.23 3.88
C ARG A 76 -0.67 -21.75 3.75
N LYS A 77 -1.43 -21.01 2.94
CA LYS A 77 -1.28 -19.55 2.80
C LYS A 77 -1.71 -18.79 4.07
N VAL A 78 -2.67 -19.35 4.80
CA VAL A 78 -3.10 -18.87 6.12
C VAL A 78 -3.04 -20.05 7.06
N SER A 79 -2.16 -19.99 8.05
CA SER A 79 -2.05 -20.99 9.10
C SER A 79 -2.78 -20.49 10.33
N LEU A 80 -3.84 -21.20 10.71
CA LEU A 80 -4.58 -20.90 11.92
C LEU A 80 -3.92 -21.57 13.14
N PRO A 81 -3.99 -20.92 14.31
CA PRO A 81 -3.52 -21.54 15.54
C PRO A 81 -4.36 -22.76 15.92
N THR A 82 -3.73 -23.74 16.55
CA THR A 82 -4.37 -24.98 17.03
C THR A 82 -4.69 -24.92 18.52
N TYR A 83 -5.11 -23.76 19.01
CA TYR A 83 -5.46 -23.55 20.40
C TYR A 83 -6.70 -24.38 20.79
N LYS A 84 -6.65 -24.98 21.97
CA LYS A 84 -7.75 -25.72 22.57
C LYS A 84 -8.53 -24.88 23.60
N ASP A 85 -7.97 -23.78 24.03
CA ASP A 85 -8.54 -22.87 25.02
C ASP A 85 -9.25 -21.72 24.33
N ASP A 86 -10.49 -21.47 24.71
CA ASP A 86 -11.33 -20.40 24.16
C ASP A 86 -10.73 -19.00 24.41
N GLY A 87 -10.01 -18.83 25.52
CA GLY A 87 -9.33 -17.58 25.85
C GLY A 87 -8.19 -17.26 24.88
N GLU A 88 -7.39 -18.27 24.50
CA GLU A 88 -6.32 -18.09 23.50
C GLU A 88 -6.89 -17.91 22.09
N VAL A 89 -8.00 -18.56 21.76
CA VAL A 89 -8.73 -18.34 20.50
C VAL A 89 -9.24 -16.89 20.44
N LEU A 90 -9.88 -16.39 21.48
CA LEU A 90 -10.33 -15.00 21.55
C LEU A 90 -9.14 -14.02 21.46
N ARG A 91 -8.07 -14.33 22.15
CA ARG A 91 -6.84 -13.51 22.09
C ARG A 91 -6.32 -13.38 20.67
N PHE A 92 -6.28 -14.49 19.91
CA PHE A 92 -5.92 -14.48 18.50
C PHE A 92 -6.91 -13.64 17.68
N LEU A 93 -8.22 -13.91 17.81
CA LEU A 93 -9.26 -13.22 17.05
C LEU A 93 -9.32 -11.71 17.31
N MET A 94 -9.03 -11.28 18.53
CA MET A 94 -9.04 -9.87 18.93
C MET A 94 -7.74 -9.14 18.67
N ARG A 95 -6.64 -9.83 18.42
CA ARG A 95 -5.31 -9.21 18.26
C ARG A 95 -4.68 -9.41 16.90
N GLU A 96 -4.98 -10.49 16.21
CA GLU A 96 -4.37 -10.87 14.95
C GLU A 96 -5.39 -11.13 13.84
N ASN A 97 -6.33 -12.02 14.06
CA ASN A 97 -7.42 -12.42 13.18
C ASN A 97 -6.99 -12.95 11.78
N VAL A 98 -7.94 -13.16 10.90
CA VAL A 98 -7.79 -13.71 9.56
C VAL A 98 -8.01 -12.64 8.49
N PRO A 99 -7.55 -12.85 7.22
CA PRO A 99 -7.80 -11.91 6.14
C PRO A 99 -9.27 -11.51 6.00
N GLY A 100 -9.53 -10.21 5.89
CA GLY A 100 -10.88 -9.66 5.79
C GLY A 100 -11.61 -9.46 7.12
N SER A 101 -10.98 -9.78 8.25
CA SER A 101 -11.54 -9.59 9.60
C SER A 101 -10.63 -8.69 10.44
N PHE A 102 -11.23 -7.68 11.11
CA PHE A 102 -10.48 -6.80 12.00
C PHE A 102 -9.96 -7.56 13.24
N PRO A 103 -8.71 -7.34 13.68
CA PRO A 103 -7.67 -6.43 13.17
C PRO A 103 -6.59 -7.15 12.34
N PHE A 104 -6.88 -7.77 11.24
CA PHE A 104 -5.92 -8.58 10.48
C PHE A 104 -4.49 -7.99 10.47
N THR A 105 -3.54 -8.70 11.10
CA THR A 105 -2.18 -8.22 11.36
C THR A 105 -1.07 -9.09 10.76
N ALA A 106 -1.40 -10.05 9.90
CA ALA A 106 -0.39 -10.86 9.23
C ALA A 106 0.59 -9.96 8.44
N GLY A 107 1.89 -10.28 8.47
CA GLY A 107 2.93 -9.46 7.84
C GLY A 107 2.81 -9.38 6.32
N VAL A 108 2.41 -10.48 5.67
CA VAL A 108 2.24 -10.56 4.22
C VAL A 108 0.81 -10.93 3.89
N PHE A 109 0.21 -10.24 2.90
CA PHE A 109 -1.11 -10.59 2.42
C PHE A 109 -1.09 -11.94 1.71
N ALA A 110 -1.81 -12.90 2.25
CA ALA A 110 -1.74 -14.30 1.85
C ALA A 110 -2.27 -14.59 0.44
N PHE A 111 -3.16 -13.72 -0.08
CA PHE A 111 -3.89 -13.93 -1.33
C PHE A 111 -3.41 -13.00 -2.45
N LYS A 112 -2.09 -12.86 -2.59
CA LYS A 112 -1.48 -12.21 -3.76
C LYS A 112 -1.91 -12.92 -5.05
N ARG A 113 -1.88 -12.19 -6.16
CA ARG A 113 -1.98 -12.80 -7.48
C ARG A 113 -0.78 -13.72 -7.69
N GLU A 114 -1.01 -14.97 -8.07
CA GLU A 114 0.04 -16.00 -8.17
C GLU A 114 1.10 -15.71 -9.23
N ASN A 115 0.72 -14.96 -10.28
CA ASN A 115 1.58 -14.65 -11.42
C ASN A 115 2.09 -13.20 -11.41
N GLU A 116 2.03 -12.52 -10.27
CA GLU A 116 2.51 -11.15 -10.17
C GLU A 116 3.93 -11.13 -9.63
N ASP A 117 4.90 -10.81 -10.51
CA ASP A 117 6.27 -10.55 -10.08
C ASP A 117 6.29 -9.28 -9.21
N PRO A 118 6.74 -9.35 -7.95
CA PRO A 118 6.85 -8.19 -7.09
C PRO A 118 8.02 -7.27 -7.47
N THR A 119 8.83 -7.62 -8.45
CA THR A 119 10.03 -6.88 -8.84
C THR A 119 9.68 -5.49 -9.33
N ARG A 120 10.26 -4.49 -8.69
CA ARG A 120 10.14 -3.09 -9.06
C ARG A 120 11.35 -2.71 -9.93
N MET A 121 11.09 -2.10 -11.08
CA MET A 121 12.11 -1.62 -12.00
C MET A 121 12.47 -0.19 -11.60
N PHE A 122 13.59 -0.02 -10.94
CA PHE A 122 14.07 1.29 -10.50
C PHE A 122 15.07 1.85 -11.49
N ALA A 123 14.83 3.08 -11.96
CA ALA A 123 15.73 3.81 -12.82
C ALA A 123 15.59 5.32 -12.63
N GLY A 124 16.67 6.04 -12.98
CA GLY A 124 16.72 7.48 -13.00
C GLY A 124 18.16 7.91 -13.24
N GLU A 125 18.47 8.29 -14.49
CA GLU A 125 19.79 8.78 -14.90
C GLU A 125 19.68 9.65 -16.15
N GLY A 126 20.43 10.72 -16.20
CA GLY A 126 20.54 11.57 -17.38
C GLY A 126 19.24 12.24 -17.78
N ASP A 127 18.94 12.21 -19.05
CA ASP A 127 17.69 12.72 -19.63
C ASP A 127 16.57 11.65 -19.64
N ALA A 128 15.38 12.07 -20.06
CA ALA A 128 14.21 11.21 -20.17
C ALA A 128 14.42 10.05 -21.15
N PHE A 129 15.12 10.26 -22.28
CA PHE A 129 15.41 9.22 -23.27
C PHE A 129 16.29 8.12 -22.71
N ARG A 130 17.31 8.48 -21.95
CA ARG A 130 18.25 7.53 -21.35
C ARG A 130 17.55 6.66 -20.31
N THR A 131 16.76 7.28 -19.45
CA THR A 131 15.98 6.56 -18.42
C THR A 131 14.89 5.70 -19.05
N ASN A 132 14.19 6.17 -20.09
CA ASN A 132 13.21 5.36 -20.83
C ASN A 132 13.84 4.10 -21.41
N ARG A 133 15.00 4.20 -22.07
CA ARG A 133 15.74 3.02 -22.58
C ARG A 133 16.08 2.04 -21.46
N ARG A 134 16.45 2.56 -20.29
CA ARG A 134 16.70 1.72 -19.11
C ARG A 134 15.45 1.00 -18.66
N PHE A 135 14.32 1.69 -18.56
CA PHE A 135 13.03 1.08 -18.23
C PHE A 135 12.62 0.00 -19.23
N LYS A 136 12.73 0.26 -20.52
CA LYS A 136 12.43 -0.73 -21.56
C LYS A 136 13.29 -1.98 -21.40
N ARG A 137 14.60 -1.82 -21.17
CA ARG A 137 15.54 -2.95 -20.99
C ARG A 137 15.25 -3.77 -19.72
N VAL A 138 15.02 -3.13 -18.57
CA VAL A 138 14.79 -3.86 -17.30
C VAL A 138 13.40 -4.45 -17.20
N SER A 139 12.45 -4.01 -18.01
CA SER A 139 11.08 -4.51 -18.03
C SER A 139 10.79 -5.49 -19.17
N GLU A 140 11.79 -5.78 -20.01
CA GLU A 140 11.65 -6.70 -21.12
C GLU A 140 11.25 -8.09 -20.64
N GLY A 141 10.23 -8.70 -21.27
CA GLY A 141 9.74 -10.02 -20.90
C GLY A 141 8.98 -10.11 -19.57
N MET A 142 8.88 -9.01 -18.80
CA MET A 142 8.20 -9.03 -17.50
C MET A 142 6.68 -8.93 -17.66
N PRO A 143 5.89 -9.71 -16.89
CA PRO A 143 4.43 -9.73 -16.98
C PRO A 143 3.78 -8.44 -16.46
N ALA A 144 4.44 -7.71 -15.57
CA ALA A 144 4.00 -6.43 -15.04
C ALA A 144 5.11 -5.38 -15.15
N LYS A 145 4.74 -4.14 -15.42
CA LYS A 145 5.64 -2.98 -15.54
C LYS A 145 5.49 -2.12 -14.28
N ARG A 146 6.42 -2.24 -13.35
CA ARG A 146 6.42 -1.49 -12.08
C ARG A 146 7.56 -0.48 -12.10
N LEU A 147 7.33 0.67 -12.71
CA LEU A 147 8.35 1.67 -13.02
C LEU A 147 8.54 2.63 -11.85
N SER A 148 9.67 2.56 -11.17
CA SER A 148 10.02 3.46 -10.07
C SER A 148 11.08 4.45 -10.53
N THR A 149 10.73 5.72 -10.55
CA THR A 149 11.57 6.79 -11.09
C THR A 149 12.29 7.52 -9.97
N ALA A 150 13.63 7.59 -10.05
CA ALA A 150 14.42 8.53 -9.28
C ALA A 150 14.63 9.82 -10.09
N PHE A 151 14.35 10.96 -9.48
CA PHE A 151 14.60 12.28 -10.07
C PHE A 151 15.90 12.84 -9.54
N ASP A 152 16.59 13.62 -10.37
CA ASP A 152 17.84 14.30 -10.00
C ASP A 152 17.57 15.42 -8.98
N SER A 153 18.62 15.97 -8.40
CA SER A 153 18.48 17.04 -7.41
C SER A 153 17.93 18.33 -8.01
N VAL A 154 18.12 18.58 -9.30
CA VAL A 154 17.58 19.76 -9.97
C VAL A 154 16.04 19.68 -9.99
N THR A 155 15.51 18.55 -10.43
CA THR A 155 14.06 18.27 -10.38
C THR A 155 13.51 18.23 -8.94
N LEU A 156 14.26 17.61 -8.00
CA LEU A 156 13.87 17.52 -6.58
C LEU A 156 13.76 18.89 -5.90
N TYR A 157 14.54 19.86 -6.33
CA TYR A 157 14.46 21.23 -5.80
C TYR A 157 13.54 22.15 -6.62
N GLY A 158 12.84 21.61 -7.64
CA GLY A 158 11.91 22.38 -8.46
C GLY A 158 12.60 23.40 -9.35
N CYS A 159 13.85 23.12 -9.74
CA CYS A 159 14.64 23.98 -10.63
C CYS A 159 14.66 23.41 -12.03
N ASP A 160 14.88 24.30 -13.02
CA ASP A 160 15.13 23.90 -14.40
C ASP A 160 16.63 23.59 -14.62
N PRO A 161 16.95 22.72 -15.58
CA PRO A 161 18.33 22.50 -16.02
C PRO A 161 18.96 23.80 -16.54
N ASP A 162 20.18 24.05 -16.09
CA ASP A 162 20.89 25.27 -16.46
C ASP A 162 22.42 25.00 -16.57
N ALA A 163 23.12 25.81 -17.32
CA ALA A 163 24.57 25.80 -17.44
C ALA A 163 25.29 26.44 -16.23
N ARG A 164 24.56 26.99 -15.27
CA ARG A 164 25.15 27.59 -14.07
C ARG A 164 25.98 26.55 -13.28
N PRO A 165 27.13 26.97 -12.72
CA PRO A 165 28.05 26.04 -12.04
C PRO A 165 27.42 25.26 -10.86
N ASP A 166 26.42 25.83 -10.20
CA ASP A 166 25.70 25.22 -9.07
C ASP A 166 24.67 24.16 -9.50
N ILE A 167 24.25 24.16 -10.77
CA ILE A 167 23.22 23.26 -11.35
C ILE A 167 23.83 22.27 -12.34
N TYR A 168 24.73 22.74 -13.24
CA TYR A 168 25.22 21.96 -14.36
C TYR A 168 25.71 20.56 -14.03
N GLY A 169 26.50 20.40 -12.96
CA GLY A 169 27.05 19.12 -12.55
C GLY A 169 26.02 18.19 -11.84
N LYS A 170 24.81 18.67 -11.61
CA LYS A 170 23.75 17.92 -10.94
C LYS A 170 22.67 17.42 -11.89
N VAL A 171 22.61 17.98 -13.11
CA VAL A 171 21.62 17.58 -14.13
C VAL A 171 21.81 16.13 -14.53
N GLY A 172 20.78 15.31 -14.35
CA GLY A 172 20.79 13.89 -14.67
C GLY A 172 21.70 13.02 -13.79
N ASN A 173 22.23 13.57 -12.69
CA ASN A 173 23.08 12.86 -11.74
C ASN A 173 22.23 12.27 -10.61
N SER A 174 22.38 10.95 -10.37
CA SER A 174 21.64 10.19 -9.36
C SER A 174 20.12 10.22 -9.53
N GLY A 175 19.63 10.56 -10.71
CA GLY A 175 18.24 10.64 -11.07
C GLY A 175 18.06 11.18 -12.47
N VAL A 176 16.82 11.12 -12.99
CA VAL A 176 16.47 11.70 -14.28
C VAL A 176 16.09 13.17 -14.11
N SER A 177 16.55 14.01 -15.03
CA SER A 177 16.12 15.43 -15.11
C SER A 177 14.82 15.51 -15.90
N ILE A 178 13.77 16.05 -15.27
CA ILE A 178 12.45 16.30 -15.87
C ILE A 178 12.06 17.74 -15.61
N ALA A 179 11.94 18.53 -16.65
CA ALA A 179 11.58 19.95 -16.57
C ALA A 179 10.26 20.28 -17.27
N THR A 180 9.85 19.47 -18.24
CA THR A 180 8.67 19.72 -19.08
C THR A 180 7.73 18.51 -19.14
N LEU A 181 6.50 18.75 -19.60
CA LEU A 181 5.55 17.69 -19.91
C LEU A 181 6.08 16.75 -21.00
N ASP A 182 6.80 17.29 -21.98
CA ASP A 182 7.38 16.48 -23.06
C ASP A 182 8.46 15.53 -22.53
N ASP A 183 9.28 15.96 -21.56
CA ASP A 183 10.21 15.05 -20.87
C ASP A 183 9.47 13.91 -20.18
N MET A 184 8.33 14.19 -19.53
CA MET A 184 7.51 13.17 -18.87
C MET A 184 6.91 12.19 -19.87
N LYS A 185 6.44 12.66 -21.03
CA LYS A 185 5.95 11.81 -22.12
C LYS A 185 7.05 10.90 -22.66
N VAL A 186 8.25 11.44 -22.89
CA VAL A 186 9.43 10.68 -23.34
C VAL A 186 9.83 9.64 -22.29
N LEU A 187 9.82 10.00 -21.01
CA LEU A 187 10.18 9.09 -19.91
C LEU A 187 9.37 7.79 -19.92
N PHE A 188 8.08 7.89 -20.25
CA PHE A 188 7.16 6.75 -20.24
C PHE A 188 6.74 6.29 -21.66
N ASP A 189 7.40 6.79 -22.70
CA ASP A 189 7.11 6.38 -24.07
C ASP A 189 7.19 4.86 -24.26
N GLY A 190 6.18 4.28 -24.91
CA GLY A 190 6.05 2.86 -25.16
C GLY A 190 5.52 2.03 -23.99
N PHE A 191 5.11 2.66 -22.88
CA PHE A 191 4.38 2.02 -21.78
C PHE A 191 2.93 2.53 -21.77
N ASP A 192 1.94 1.64 -21.78
CA ASP A 192 0.54 2.02 -21.54
C ASP A 192 0.36 2.30 -20.04
N LEU A 193 0.23 3.58 -19.67
CA LEU A 193 0.15 4.05 -18.29
C LEU A 193 -1.18 3.68 -17.61
N CYS A 194 -2.21 3.36 -18.40
CA CYS A 194 -3.52 2.94 -17.90
C CYS A 194 -3.71 1.42 -17.89
N ALA A 195 -2.74 0.65 -18.39
CA ALA A 195 -2.82 -0.81 -18.38
C ALA A 195 -2.86 -1.35 -16.94
N PRO A 196 -3.71 -2.35 -16.64
CA PRO A 196 -3.79 -2.94 -15.29
C PRO A 196 -2.48 -3.55 -14.77
N THR A 197 -1.55 -3.85 -15.67
CA THR A 197 -0.23 -4.42 -15.39
C THR A 197 0.86 -3.35 -15.24
N THR A 198 0.56 -2.08 -15.52
CA THR A 198 1.49 -0.96 -15.38
C THR A 198 1.23 -0.21 -14.09
N SER A 199 2.28 0.11 -13.35
CA SER A 199 2.23 1.01 -12.20
C SER A 199 3.51 1.85 -12.13
N VAL A 200 3.37 3.10 -11.69
CA VAL A 200 4.45 4.06 -11.60
C VAL A 200 4.70 4.48 -10.16
N SER A 201 5.94 4.70 -9.78
CA SER A 201 6.28 5.31 -8.50
C SER A 201 7.18 6.51 -8.75
N LEU A 202 6.72 7.68 -8.34
CA LEU A 202 7.39 8.96 -8.49
C LEU A 202 8.09 9.33 -7.19
N THR A 203 9.42 9.23 -7.16
CA THR A 203 10.23 9.51 -5.97
C THR A 203 10.51 11.02 -5.88
N ILE A 204 9.48 11.79 -5.52
CA ILE A 204 9.50 13.24 -5.46
C ILE A 204 8.77 13.74 -4.21
N ASN A 205 9.20 14.82 -3.60
CA ASN A 205 8.61 15.39 -2.38
C ASN A 205 8.13 16.82 -2.59
N GLY A 206 8.93 17.84 -2.35
CA GLY A 206 8.52 19.24 -2.46
C GLY A 206 7.81 19.59 -3.78
N PRO A 207 8.38 19.32 -4.96
CA PRO A 207 7.71 19.58 -6.24
C PRO A 207 6.72 18.50 -6.68
N ALA A 208 6.24 17.67 -5.77
CA ALA A 208 5.28 16.58 -6.07
C ALA A 208 4.07 17.03 -6.90
N PRO A 209 3.39 18.16 -6.64
CA PRO A 209 2.25 18.59 -7.44
C PRO A 209 2.60 18.80 -8.92
N ILE A 210 3.77 19.35 -9.21
CA ILE A 210 4.24 19.63 -10.58
C ILE A 210 4.47 18.31 -11.33
N ILE A 211 5.25 17.42 -10.75
CA ILE A 211 5.59 16.11 -11.34
C ILE A 211 4.36 15.23 -11.48
N LEU A 212 3.47 15.25 -10.49
CA LEU A 212 2.21 14.51 -10.53
C LEU A 212 1.28 15.02 -11.63
N SER A 213 1.18 16.35 -11.79
CA SER A 213 0.41 16.97 -12.85
C SER A 213 0.97 16.62 -14.24
N MET A 214 2.29 16.65 -14.41
CA MET A 214 2.94 16.22 -15.65
C MET A 214 2.65 14.74 -15.95
N PHE A 215 2.72 13.88 -14.94
CA PHE A 215 2.40 12.45 -15.10
C PHE A 215 0.95 12.21 -15.52
N PHE A 216 -0.02 12.85 -14.88
CA PHE A 216 -1.43 12.69 -15.24
C PHE A 216 -1.71 13.24 -16.64
N ASN A 217 -1.16 14.40 -17.00
CA ASN A 217 -1.31 14.95 -18.34
C ASN A 217 -0.64 14.08 -19.40
N ALA A 218 0.55 13.52 -19.13
CA ALA A 218 1.19 12.57 -20.04
C ALA A 218 0.33 11.33 -20.28
N ALA A 219 -0.32 10.81 -19.22
CA ALA A 219 -1.24 9.65 -19.33
C ALA A 219 -2.53 10.01 -20.09
N ILE A 220 -3.08 11.21 -19.88
CA ILE A 220 -4.26 11.72 -20.61
C ILE A 220 -3.94 11.89 -22.09
N ASP A 221 -2.85 12.57 -22.40
CA ASP A 221 -2.43 12.79 -23.78
C ASP A 221 -2.18 11.47 -24.52
N GLN A 222 -1.56 10.49 -23.84
CA GLN A 222 -1.38 9.15 -24.41
C GLN A 222 -2.70 8.49 -24.80
N GLN A 223 -3.75 8.62 -24.00
CA GLN A 223 -5.07 8.05 -24.33
C GLN A 223 -5.82 8.87 -25.38
N ILE A 224 -5.59 10.17 -25.45
CA ILE A 224 -6.08 11.03 -26.55
C ILE A 224 -5.43 10.61 -27.89
N GLU A 225 -4.11 10.44 -27.91
CA GLU A 225 -3.38 9.97 -29.10
C GLU A 225 -3.84 8.58 -29.54
N LYS A 226 -4.10 7.68 -28.59
CA LYS A 226 -4.67 6.36 -28.85
C LYS A 226 -6.07 6.47 -29.46
N PHE A 227 -6.94 7.30 -28.91
CA PHE A 227 -8.27 7.58 -29.47
C PHE A 227 -8.19 8.09 -30.90
N GLN A 228 -7.27 9.02 -31.18
CA GLN A 228 -7.06 9.57 -32.52
C GLN A 228 -6.63 8.50 -33.53
N SER A 229 -5.71 7.62 -33.11
CA SER A 229 -5.22 6.54 -33.96
C SER A 229 -6.30 5.48 -34.27
N GLU A 230 -7.16 5.18 -33.29
CA GLU A 230 -8.23 4.19 -33.42
C GLU A 230 -9.43 4.72 -34.22
N ASN A 231 -9.75 6.00 -34.10
CA ASN A 231 -10.93 6.62 -34.69
C ASN A 231 -10.63 7.48 -35.95
N ALA A 232 -9.38 7.69 -36.28
CA ALA A 232 -8.91 8.55 -37.38
C ALA A 232 -9.47 9.99 -37.31
N ARG A 233 -9.77 10.52 -36.12
CA ARG A 233 -10.27 11.87 -35.89
C ARG A 233 -9.84 12.39 -34.50
N GLN A 234 -9.90 13.70 -34.34
CA GLN A 234 -9.76 14.33 -33.03
C GLN A 234 -10.98 14.04 -32.14
N PRO A 235 -10.79 13.81 -30.81
CA PRO A 235 -11.89 13.77 -29.88
C PRO A 235 -12.54 15.14 -29.69
N THR A 236 -13.83 15.15 -29.40
CA THR A 236 -14.55 16.36 -28.97
C THR A 236 -14.20 16.73 -27.53
N GLU A 237 -14.57 17.93 -27.07
CA GLU A 237 -14.35 18.34 -25.66
C GLU A 237 -14.97 17.37 -24.67
N ASP A 238 -16.21 16.94 -24.90
CA ASP A 238 -16.91 15.94 -24.06
C ASP A 238 -16.18 14.58 -24.03
N GLU A 239 -15.57 14.17 -25.13
CA GLU A 239 -14.77 12.95 -25.22
C GLU A 239 -13.44 13.10 -24.49
N ILE A 240 -12.81 14.27 -24.56
CA ILE A 240 -11.60 14.59 -23.78
C ILE A 240 -11.89 14.52 -22.29
N ASP A 241 -12.99 15.09 -21.81
CA ASP A 241 -13.36 15.04 -20.40
C ASP A 241 -13.62 13.60 -19.93
N LYS A 242 -14.30 12.79 -20.72
CA LYS A 242 -14.49 11.36 -20.43
C LYS A 242 -13.16 10.57 -20.41
N ILE A 243 -12.25 10.88 -21.34
CA ILE A 243 -10.92 10.27 -21.36
C ILE A 243 -10.16 10.66 -20.09
N ARG A 244 -10.20 11.93 -19.68
CA ARG A 244 -9.57 12.43 -18.44
C ARG A 244 -10.12 11.69 -17.22
N GLU A 245 -11.44 11.64 -17.03
CA GLU A 245 -12.06 10.93 -15.92
C GLU A 245 -11.65 9.44 -15.91
N TRP A 246 -11.68 8.80 -17.07
CA TRP A 246 -11.29 7.39 -17.18
C TRP A 246 -9.81 7.18 -16.86
N VAL A 247 -8.91 8.04 -17.32
CA VAL A 247 -7.46 7.96 -17.03
C VAL A 247 -7.23 8.09 -15.53
N LEU A 248 -7.77 9.11 -14.88
CA LEU A 248 -7.60 9.36 -13.45
C LEU A 248 -8.13 8.20 -12.59
N ALA A 249 -9.20 7.53 -13.02
CA ALA A 249 -9.73 6.35 -12.34
C ALA A 249 -8.89 5.08 -12.57
N ASN A 250 -8.09 4.98 -13.63
CA ASN A 250 -7.41 3.75 -14.03
C ASN A 250 -5.89 3.77 -13.84
N VAL A 251 -5.22 4.93 -13.85
CA VAL A 251 -3.78 5.02 -13.58
C VAL A 251 -3.44 4.42 -12.22
N ARG A 252 -2.30 3.73 -12.17
CA ARG A 252 -1.84 3.04 -10.96
C ARG A 252 -0.47 3.52 -10.56
N GLY A 253 -0.29 3.83 -9.32
CA GLY A 253 1.01 4.26 -8.86
C GLY A 253 1.03 4.88 -7.48
N THR A 254 2.12 5.59 -7.25
CA THR A 254 2.41 6.28 -6.01
C THR A 254 3.23 7.53 -6.32
N VAL A 255 2.88 8.64 -5.71
CA VAL A 255 3.82 9.74 -5.53
C VAL A 255 4.36 9.65 -4.10
N GLN A 256 5.67 9.81 -3.91
CA GLN A 256 6.25 9.71 -2.57
C GLN A 256 5.72 10.82 -1.67
N ALA A 257 5.94 12.07 -2.02
CA ALA A 257 5.36 13.28 -1.43
C ALA A 257 5.33 13.33 0.12
N ASP A 258 6.16 12.54 0.79
CA ASP A 258 6.19 12.50 2.26
C ASP A 258 7.09 13.63 2.81
N ILE A 259 6.49 14.81 2.96
CA ILE A 259 7.17 16.03 3.41
C ILE A 259 7.58 15.99 4.87
N LEU A 260 6.87 15.24 5.72
CA LEU A 260 7.22 15.09 7.13
C LEU A 260 8.49 14.24 7.29
N LYS A 261 8.58 13.13 6.56
CA LYS A 261 9.78 12.30 6.51
C LYS A 261 10.97 13.06 5.92
N GLU A 262 10.72 13.92 4.93
CA GLU A 262 11.77 14.72 4.31
C GLU A 262 12.44 15.64 5.34
N ASP A 263 11.64 16.30 6.18
CA ASP A 263 12.13 17.11 7.28
C ASP A 263 12.89 16.28 8.35
N GLN A 264 12.36 15.10 8.67
CA GLN A 264 12.90 14.24 9.72
C GLN A 264 14.18 13.47 9.33
N GLY A 265 14.32 13.07 8.06
CA GLY A 265 15.34 12.12 7.64
C GLY A 265 16.16 12.48 6.41
N GLN A 266 15.78 13.46 5.62
CA GLN A 266 16.47 13.81 4.37
C GLN A 266 17.04 15.24 4.35
N ASN A 267 16.45 16.15 5.11
CA ASN A 267 16.86 17.56 5.17
C ASN A 267 16.95 18.25 3.77
N THR A 268 15.99 17.92 2.89
CA THR A 268 15.91 18.43 1.52
C THR A 268 14.67 19.33 1.32
N CYS A 269 14.08 19.82 2.40
CA CYS A 269 12.86 20.61 2.40
C CYS A 269 13.07 21.93 1.66
N ILE A 270 12.18 22.23 0.70
CA ILE A 270 12.14 23.51 -0.02
C ILE A 270 11.00 24.41 0.48
N PHE A 271 10.11 23.89 1.29
CA PHE A 271 8.97 24.61 1.87
C PHE A 271 8.92 24.42 3.38
N SER A 272 8.25 25.34 4.09
CA SER A 272 7.92 25.12 5.49
C SER A 272 6.96 23.95 5.65
N THR A 273 7.01 23.27 6.79
CA THR A 273 6.13 22.14 7.11
C THR A 273 4.64 22.54 7.01
N GLU A 274 4.29 23.75 7.44
CA GLU A 274 2.90 24.25 7.37
C GLU A 274 2.43 24.37 5.91
N PHE A 275 3.24 24.98 5.04
CA PHE A 275 2.93 25.10 3.62
C PHE A 275 2.84 23.71 2.96
N ALA A 276 3.79 22.85 3.26
CA ALA A 276 3.84 21.52 2.70
C ALA A 276 2.62 20.66 3.11
N LEU A 277 2.13 20.77 4.35
CA LEU A 277 0.88 20.10 4.77
C LEU A 277 -0.35 20.66 4.05
N LYS A 278 -0.41 21.98 3.80
CA LYS A 278 -1.48 22.55 2.98
C LYS A 278 -1.46 22.01 1.56
N MET A 279 -0.28 21.97 0.94
CA MET A 279 -0.06 21.40 -0.39
C MET A 279 -0.47 19.92 -0.46
N MET A 280 -0.13 19.12 0.55
CA MET A 280 -0.58 17.73 0.62
C MET A 280 -2.09 17.60 0.74
N GLY A 281 -2.73 18.51 1.48
CA GLY A 281 -4.19 18.62 1.53
C GLY A 281 -4.81 18.90 0.17
N ASP A 282 -4.23 19.81 -0.62
CA ASP A 282 -4.70 20.12 -1.99
C ASP A 282 -4.58 18.91 -2.92
N ILE A 283 -3.47 18.17 -2.86
CA ILE A 283 -3.30 16.92 -3.61
C ILE A 283 -4.40 15.91 -3.21
N GLN A 284 -4.65 15.74 -1.92
CA GLN A 284 -5.64 14.78 -1.45
C GLN A 284 -7.06 15.17 -1.84
N GLU A 285 -7.43 16.44 -1.74
CA GLU A 285 -8.73 16.95 -2.23
C GLU A 285 -8.91 16.68 -3.73
N PHE A 286 -7.87 16.94 -4.53
CA PHE A 286 -7.86 16.62 -5.95
C PHE A 286 -8.11 15.12 -6.20
N PHE A 287 -7.50 14.24 -5.42
CA PHE A 287 -7.69 12.80 -5.53
C PHE A 287 -9.13 12.38 -5.21
N VAL A 288 -9.70 12.94 -4.14
CA VAL A 288 -11.08 12.66 -3.74
C VAL A 288 -12.07 13.15 -4.80
N HIS A 289 -11.96 14.42 -5.22
CA HIS A 289 -12.87 15.03 -6.21
C HIS A 289 -12.82 14.33 -7.57
N ASN A 290 -11.66 13.82 -8.00
CA ASN A 290 -11.49 13.14 -9.28
C ASN A 290 -11.59 11.62 -9.18
N ASN A 291 -11.99 11.08 -8.01
CA ASN A 291 -12.16 9.64 -7.78
C ASN A 291 -10.91 8.80 -8.12
N ILE A 292 -9.72 9.32 -7.81
CA ILE A 292 -8.43 8.65 -8.06
C ILE A 292 -8.20 7.62 -6.95
N ARG A 293 -8.51 6.36 -7.21
CA ARG A 293 -8.47 5.29 -6.19
C ARG A 293 -7.32 4.29 -6.33
N ASN A 294 -6.71 4.22 -7.50
CA ASN A 294 -5.63 3.26 -7.76
C ASN A 294 -4.24 3.90 -7.64
N PHE A 295 -4.17 5.13 -7.18
CA PHE A 295 -2.94 5.88 -7.00
C PHE A 295 -2.82 6.33 -5.55
N TYR A 296 -1.65 6.13 -4.93
CA TYR A 296 -1.39 6.61 -3.58
C TYR A 296 -0.90 8.05 -3.62
N SER A 297 -1.57 8.93 -2.89
CA SER A 297 -1.28 10.36 -2.80
C SER A 297 -0.03 10.67 -1.97
N VAL A 298 0.33 9.75 -1.09
CA VAL A 298 1.52 9.83 -0.25
C VAL A 298 2.04 8.43 0.05
N SER A 299 3.36 8.27 0.11
CA SER A 299 4.02 7.09 0.66
C SER A 299 4.71 7.48 1.96
N ILE A 300 4.02 7.28 3.07
CA ILE A 300 4.49 7.60 4.42
C ILE A 300 5.66 6.69 4.74
N SER A 301 6.87 7.26 4.80
CA SER A 301 8.09 6.50 4.64
C SER A 301 8.94 6.46 5.91
N GLY A 302 8.99 5.29 6.54
CA GLY A 302 9.95 4.97 7.59
C GLY A 302 11.34 4.60 7.07
N TYR A 303 11.44 4.23 5.78
CA TYR A 303 12.71 3.82 5.18
C TYR A 303 13.81 4.88 5.38
N HIS A 304 13.54 6.13 5.01
CA HIS A 304 14.53 7.21 5.11
C HIS A 304 14.87 7.57 6.57
N ILE A 305 13.90 7.42 7.47
CA ILE A 305 14.11 7.60 8.91
C ILE A 305 15.08 6.53 9.45
N ALA A 306 14.92 5.28 8.99
CA ALA A 306 15.84 4.19 9.33
C ALA A 306 17.24 4.41 8.72
N GLU A 307 17.33 4.85 7.46
CA GLU A 307 18.60 5.18 6.80
C GLU A 307 19.33 6.36 7.50
N ALA A 308 18.57 7.28 8.10
CA ALA A 308 19.13 8.35 8.94
C ALA A 308 19.60 7.85 10.33
N GLY A 309 19.45 6.56 10.66
CA GLY A 309 19.98 5.92 11.85
C GLY A 309 18.94 5.56 12.91
N ALA A 310 17.65 5.67 12.64
CA ALA A 310 16.62 5.24 13.58
C ALA A 310 16.58 3.70 13.72
N ASN A 311 16.42 3.23 14.95
CA ASN A 311 16.16 1.82 15.20
C ASN A 311 14.72 1.42 14.79
N PRO A 312 14.38 0.12 14.71
CA PRO A 312 13.06 -0.32 14.26
C PRO A 312 11.88 0.25 15.06
N ILE A 313 12.05 0.47 16.37
CA ILE A 313 10.99 1.03 17.21
C ILE A 313 10.76 2.50 16.86
N SER A 314 11.83 3.29 16.76
CA SER A 314 11.76 4.71 16.40
C SER A 314 11.27 4.89 14.97
N GLN A 315 11.72 4.05 14.02
CA GLN A 315 11.21 4.04 12.65
C GLN A 315 9.70 3.87 12.65
N LEU A 316 9.18 2.85 13.33
CA LEU A 316 7.75 2.58 13.40
C LEU A 316 6.98 3.73 14.03
N ALA A 317 7.45 4.23 15.17
CA ALA A 317 6.79 5.29 15.93
C ALA A 317 6.65 6.58 15.10
N PHE A 318 7.74 7.05 14.48
CA PHE A 318 7.72 8.27 13.68
C PHE A 318 6.88 8.08 12.39
N THR A 319 6.96 6.92 11.75
CA THR A 319 6.18 6.65 10.54
C THR A 319 4.68 6.66 10.82
N LEU A 320 4.23 6.03 11.91
CA LEU A 320 2.82 6.05 12.28
C LEU A 320 2.38 7.43 12.77
N ALA A 321 3.22 8.16 13.50
CA ALA A 321 2.93 9.55 13.89
C ALA A 321 2.71 10.43 12.66
N ASN A 322 3.57 10.32 11.64
CA ASN A 322 3.39 11.02 10.37
C ASN A 322 2.05 10.64 9.70
N GLY A 323 1.70 9.35 9.70
CA GLY A 323 0.42 8.88 9.19
C GLY A 323 -0.79 9.50 9.89
N PHE A 324 -0.75 9.59 11.21
CA PHE A 324 -1.81 10.25 11.99
C PHE A 324 -1.85 11.76 11.73
N THR A 325 -0.70 12.41 11.59
CA THR A 325 -0.63 13.83 11.25
C THR A 325 -1.27 14.14 9.90
N TYR A 326 -1.02 13.31 8.87
CA TYR A 326 -1.71 13.46 7.57
C TYR A 326 -3.22 13.23 7.72
N ALA A 327 -3.63 12.19 8.43
CA ALA A 327 -5.05 11.90 8.65
C ALA A 327 -5.76 13.06 9.36
N GLU A 328 -5.17 13.61 10.43
CA GLU A 328 -5.71 14.76 11.16
C GLU A 328 -5.77 16.02 10.28
N ALA A 329 -4.71 16.29 9.50
CA ALA A 329 -4.68 17.44 8.60
C ALA A 329 -5.79 17.37 7.52
N TYR A 330 -6.07 16.19 6.99
CA TYR A 330 -7.10 15.97 5.98
C TYR A 330 -8.51 16.04 6.59
N LEU A 331 -8.71 15.47 7.77
CA LEU A 331 -9.95 15.60 8.52
C LEU A 331 -10.25 17.08 8.89
N ALA A 332 -9.23 17.83 9.30
CA ALA A 332 -9.37 19.27 9.62
C ALA A 332 -9.78 20.11 8.40
N ARG A 333 -9.54 19.65 7.18
CA ARG A 333 -10.02 20.25 5.92
C ARG A 333 -11.46 19.83 5.55
N GLY A 334 -12.10 18.98 6.35
CA GLY A 334 -13.46 18.51 6.13
C GLY A 334 -13.58 17.28 5.21
N MET A 335 -12.48 16.63 4.83
CA MET A 335 -12.53 15.37 4.08
C MET A 335 -12.99 14.23 4.98
N HIS A 336 -13.80 13.30 4.43
CA HIS A 336 -14.20 12.11 5.17
C HIS A 336 -13.10 11.05 5.11
N ILE A 337 -12.86 10.34 6.23
CA ILE A 337 -11.77 9.37 6.36
C ILE A 337 -11.84 8.26 5.31
N ASP A 338 -13.03 7.75 5.01
CA ASP A 338 -13.22 6.66 4.05
C ASP A 338 -12.92 7.06 2.60
N ASP A 339 -12.95 8.37 2.30
CA ASP A 339 -12.66 8.89 0.96
C ASP A 339 -11.17 8.97 0.68
N PHE A 340 -10.34 9.28 1.69
CA PHE A 340 -8.90 9.48 1.51
C PHE A 340 -8.02 8.37 2.07
N ALA A 341 -8.45 7.65 3.11
CA ALA A 341 -7.60 6.62 3.74
C ALA A 341 -7.09 5.55 2.76
N PRO A 342 -7.86 5.13 1.73
CA PRO A 342 -7.35 4.20 0.72
C PRO A 342 -6.19 4.73 -0.12
N ASN A 343 -5.97 6.04 -0.18
CA ASN A 343 -4.85 6.67 -0.91
C ASN A 343 -3.57 6.79 -0.08
N LEU A 344 -3.61 6.46 1.22
CA LEU A 344 -2.44 6.45 2.08
C LEU A 344 -1.69 5.12 1.93
N SER A 345 -0.38 5.18 1.79
CA SER A 345 0.48 4.00 1.82
C SER A 345 1.64 4.18 2.78
N PHE A 346 2.18 3.06 3.26
CA PHE A 346 3.32 3.04 4.17
C PHE A 346 4.49 2.29 3.55
N PHE A 347 5.68 2.79 3.79
CA PHE A 347 6.93 2.22 3.32
C PHE A 347 7.93 2.10 4.47
N PHE A 348 8.33 0.88 4.80
CA PHE A 348 9.28 0.60 5.89
C PHE A 348 10.57 0.02 5.35
N SER A 349 11.69 0.32 6.01
CA SER A 349 12.90 -0.47 5.88
C SER A 349 12.69 -1.83 6.56
N ASN A 350 13.04 -2.89 5.85
CA ASN A 350 13.01 -4.25 6.37
C ASN A 350 14.39 -4.87 6.17
N GLY A 351 15.04 -5.20 7.28
CA GLY A 351 16.32 -5.88 7.30
C GLY A 351 16.19 -7.36 7.66
N MET A 352 17.33 -7.99 7.96
CA MET A 352 17.41 -9.39 8.36
C MET A 352 17.28 -9.60 9.87
N ASP A 353 17.32 -8.53 10.66
CA ASP A 353 17.19 -8.62 12.11
C ASP A 353 15.77 -9.04 12.52
N PRO A 354 15.61 -9.78 13.63
CA PRO A 354 14.32 -10.30 14.07
C PRO A 354 13.23 -9.24 14.27
N GLU A 355 13.61 -8.04 14.68
CA GLU A 355 12.71 -6.90 14.89
C GLU A 355 11.95 -6.52 13.62
N TYR A 356 12.60 -6.59 12.46
CA TYR A 356 11.96 -6.27 11.19
C TYR A 356 10.89 -7.28 10.78
N SER A 357 10.97 -8.53 11.24
CA SER A 357 9.94 -9.53 10.97
C SER A 357 8.60 -9.22 11.64
N VAL A 358 8.61 -8.43 12.72
CA VAL A 358 7.41 -8.06 13.48
C VAL A 358 6.94 -6.64 13.22
N ILE A 359 7.78 -5.76 12.64
CA ILE A 359 7.44 -4.34 12.45
C ILE A 359 6.12 -4.15 11.68
N GLY A 360 5.90 -4.89 10.60
CA GLY A 360 4.69 -4.82 9.81
C GLY A 360 3.44 -5.30 10.57
N ARG A 361 3.57 -6.31 11.41
CA ARG A 361 2.46 -6.82 12.25
C ARG A 361 2.08 -5.80 13.32
N VAL A 362 3.07 -5.21 13.97
CA VAL A 362 2.85 -4.19 15.00
C VAL A 362 2.23 -2.93 14.38
N ALA A 363 2.77 -2.48 13.23
CA ALA A 363 2.25 -1.34 12.49
C ALA A 363 0.76 -1.52 12.16
N ARG A 364 0.38 -2.65 11.57
CA ARG A 364 -1.01 -2.94 11.21
C ARG A 364 -1.93 -2.95 12.41
N ARG A 365 -1.47 -3.50 13.52
CA ARG A 365 -2.26 -3.56 14.76
C ARG A 365 -2.49 -2.17 15.34
N ILE A 366 -1.43 -1.35 15.46
CA ILE A 366 -1.56 0.02 15.97
C ILE A 366 -2.47 0.83 15.06
N TRP A 367 -2.22 0.79 13.75
CA TRP A 367 -3.03 1.51 12.76
C TRP A 367 -4.50 1.11 12.82
N ALA A 368 -4.79 -0.19 12.83
CA ALA A 368 -6.16 -0.70 12.88
C ALA A 368 -6.90 -0.29 14.17
N VAL A 369 -6.20 -0.23 15.31
CA VAL A 369 -6.80 0.19 16.58
C VAL A 369 -7.05 1.70 16.59
N ALA A 370 -6.09 2.49 16.09
CA ALA A 370 -6.19 3.95 16.09
C ALA A 370 -7.23 4.47 15.08
N MET A 371 -7.38 3.79 13.94
CA MET A 371 -8.31 4.19 12.87
C MET A 371 -9.74 3.68 13.08
N LYS A 372 -10.01 2.93 14.15
CA LYS A 372 -11.34 2.46 14.51
C LYS A 372 -12.15 3.54 15.24
#